data_acf28666eddcefae08f77ad9a1a217e5
#
_entry.id   acf28666eddcefae08f77ad9a1a217e5
#
_cell.length_a   1.000
_cell.length_b   1.000
_cell.length_c   1.000
_cell.angle_alpha   90.00
_cell.angle_beta   90.00
_cell.angle_gamma   90.00
#
_symmetry.space_group_name_H-M   'P 1'
#
loop_
_entity.id
_entity.type
_entity.pdbx_description
1 polymer ?
#
loop_
_entity_poly.entity_id
_entity_poly.type
_entity_poly.pdbx_seq_one_letter_code
_entity_poly.pdbx_strand_id
1 'polypeptide(L)'
;MTSPAARASAELVASLRAGHTKRVGLGVVNGRYFTFHTGIGFDAAVVRQVEQRASVKRWAGHPLFIWSALATWLKGFDRRRPAMRVCFDDGTEVPDGYFAICLNTNPYTYLGNRPLDLSPAATLDRGLVLITFRTLNASAVLGSLGVALRGGGLPNRSYLQQATDLEHAVVEGEVPFPYQVDGDYLGETRRLEFRHRPEVLRLVLP
;
A
#
# COMPACT_ATOMS: atom_id res chain seq x y z
N MET A 1 -13.42 27.56 23.81
CA MET A 1 -12.72 27.11 22.56
C MET A 1 -13.15 25.67 22.31
N THR A 2 -13.83 25.39 21.20
CA THR A 2 -14.16 24.02 20.78
C THR A 2 -12.90 23.27 20.39
N SER A 3 -12.79 21.99 20.81
CA SER A 3 -11.63 21.17 20.42
C SER A 3 -11.57 20.96 18.89
N PRO A 4 -10.38 20.74 18.30
CA PRO A 4 -10.24 20.49 16.86
C PRO A 4 -11.12 19.32 16.39
N ALA A 5 -11.25 18.27 17.20
CA ALA A 5 -12.08 17.11 16.90
C ALA A 5 -13.59 17.48 16.86
N ALA A 6 -14.06 18.28 17.82
CA ALA A 6 -15.45 18.72 17.84
C ALA A 6 -15.80 19.60 16.64
N ARG A 7 -14.86 20.44 16.19
CA ARG A 7 -15.03 21.26 15.00
C ARG A 7 -15.11 20.39 13.74
N ALA A 8 -14.16 19.47 13.54
CA ALA A 8 -14.17 18.55 12.41
C ALA A 8 -15.45 17.70 12.34
N SER A 9 -15.94 17.22 13.52
CA SER A 9 -17.20 16.48 13.58
C SER A 9 -18.40 17.33 13.16
N ALA A 10 -18.45 18.61 13.60
CA ALA A 10 -19.52 19.52 13.21
C ALA A 10 -19.51 19.84 11.71
N GLU A 11 -18.32 20.03 11.12
CA GLU A 11 -18.14 20.24 9.69
C GLU A 11 -18.62 19.04 8.88
N LEU A 12 -18.26 17.80 9.28
CA LEU A 12 -18.74 16.59 8.62
C LEU A 12 -20.28 16.44 8.67
N VAL A 13 -20.89 16.74 9.83
CA VAL A 13 -22.35 16.70 9.97
C VAL A 13 -23.02 17.76 9.09
N ALA A 14 -22.46 18.96 9.02
CA ALA A 14 -22.97 20.03 8.16
C ALA A 14 -22.89 19.63 6.68
N SER A 15 -21.76 19.08 6.24
CA SER A 15 -21.55 18.59 4.87
C SER A 15 -22.50 17.46 4.52
N LEU A 16 -22.71 16.51 5.43
CA LEU A 16 -23.69 15.43 5.23
C LEU A 16 -25.12 15.97 5.06
N ARG A 17 -25.54 16.94 5.88
CA ARG A 17 -26.85 17.58 5.79
C ARG A 17 -27.02 18.40 4.50
N ALA A 18 -25.94 19.01 4.02
CA ALA A 18 -25.92 19.75 2.75
C ALA A 18 -25.84 18.84 1.51
N GLY A 19 -25.68 17.51 1.72
CA GLY A 19 -25.55 16.56 0.61
C GLY A 19 -24.18 16.61 -0.07
N HIS A 20 -23.16 17.19 0.55
CA HIS A 20 -21.80 17.23 0.02
C HIS A 20 -21.16 15.85 0.12
N THR A 21 -21.48 15.00 -0.82
CA THR A 21 -20.97 13.64 -0.89
C THR A 21 -20.41 13.33 -2.26
N LYS A 22 -19.42 12.44 -2.30
CA LYS A 22 -18.82 11.94 -3.53
C LYS A 22 -18.82 10.42 -3.53
N ARG A 23 -19.20 9.81 -4.64
CA ARG A 23 -19.01 8.36 -4.83
C ARG A 23 -17.57 8.10 -5.24
N VAL A 24 -16.96 7.09 -4.62
CA VAL A 24 -15.55 6.75 -4.82
C VAL A 24 -15.38 5.25 -5.05
N GLY A 25 -14.31 4.90 -5.74
CA GLY A 25 -13.92 3.52 -5.98
C GLY A 25 -13.18 2.91 -4.79
N LEU A 26 -13.24 1.59 -4.69
CA LEU A 26 -12.48 0.78 -3.76
C LEU A 26 -11.75 -0.34 -4.48
N GLY A 27 -10.62 -0.74 -3.91
CA GLY A 27 -9.95 -1.96 -4.31
C GLY A 27 -10.60 -3.19 -3.69
N VAL A 28 -10.53 -4.31 -4.41
CA VAL A 28 -10.92 -5.64 -3.91
C VAL A 28 -9.77 -6.58 -4.16
N VAL A 29 -9.38 -7.36 -3.15
CA VAL A 29 -8.40 -8.44 -3.27
C VAL A 29 -9.00 -9.73 -2.75
N ASN A 30 -9.08 -10.76 -3.59
CA ASN A 30 -9.70 -12.07 -3.28
C ASN A 30 -11.08 -11.93 -2.58
N GLY A 31 -11.91 -10.98 -3.02
CA GLY A 31 -13.25 -10.72 -2.46
C GLY A 31 -13.28 -9.79 -1.25
N ARG A 32 -12.14 -9.41 -0.65
CA ARG A 32 -12.06 -8.44 0.45
C ARG A 32 -11.82 -7.03 -0.08
N TYR A 33 -12.67 -6.09 0.31
CA TYR A 33 -12.48 -4.67 0.01
C TYR A 33 -11.30 -4.08 0.78
N PHE A 34 -10.61 -3.12 0.17
CA PHE A 34 -9.60 -2.29 0.82
C PHE A 34 -9.72 -0.82 0.40
N THR A 35 -9.41 0.05 1.34
CA THR A 35 -9.55 1.51 1.18
C THR A 35 -8.23 2.16 0.80
N PHE A 36 -7.14 1.68 1.39
CA PHE A 36 -5.82 2.31 1.25
C PHE A 36 -4.90 1.49 0.35
N HIS A 37 -4.44 0.34 0.83
CA HIS A 37 -3.47 -0.47 0.09
C HIS A 37 -3.43 -1.93 0.53
N THR A 38 -2.88 -2.76 -0.34
CA THR A 38 -2.50 -4.13 -0.06
C THR A 38 -1.01 -4.29 -0.28
N GLY A 39 -0.30 -4.78 0.73
CA GLY A 39 1.12 -5.12 0.64
C GLY A 39 1.33 -6.60 0.41
N ILE A 40 2.30 -6.94 -0.43
CA ILE A 40 2.54 -8.28 -0.92
C ILE A 40 4.02 -8.64 -0.75
N GLY A 41 4.30 -9.80 -0.17
CA GLY A 41 5.67 -10.25 0.06
C GLY A 41 6.33 -9.48 1.19
N PHE A 42 7.41 -8.79 0.91
CA PHE A 42 8.20 -8.04 1.89
C PHE A 42 7.37 -7.07 2.73
N ASP A 43 6.53 -6.28 2.12
CA ASP A 43 5.70 -5.29 2.80
C ASP A 43 4.81 -5.94 3.88
N ALA A 44 4.15 -7.03 3.55
CA ALA A 44 3.30 -7.77 4.48
C ALA A 44 4.09 -8.44 5.61
N ALA A 45 5.31 -8.90 5.35
CA ALA A 45 6.14 -9.49 6.39
C ALA A 45 6.62 -8.46 7.41
N VAL A 46 6.82 -7.20 6.99
CA VAL A 46 7.08 -6.08 7.91
C VAL A 46 5.88 -5.84 8.83
N VAL A 47 4.66 -5.80 8.27
CA VAL A 47 3.42 -5.64 9.05
C VAL A 47 3.29 -6.76 10.09
N ARG A 48 3.49 -8.03 9.70
CA ARG A 48 3.49 -9.18 10.60
C ARG A 48 4.46 -9.01 11.78
N GLN A 49 5.70 -8.56 11.52
CA GLN A 49 6.67 -8.35 12.60
C GLN A 49 6.27 -7.22 13.55
N VAL A 50 5.67 -6.16 13.02
CA VAL A 50 5.17 -5.04 13.82
C VAL A 50 4.02 -5.50 14.71
N GLU A 51 3.10 -6.30 14.20
CA GLU A 51 1.98 -6.86 14.98
C GLU A 51 2.46 -7.79 16.10
N GLN A 52 3.40 -8.68 15.82
CA GLN A 52 3.97 -9.59 16.83
C GLN A 52 4.70 -8.87 17.97
N ARG A 53 5.16 -7.64 17.74
CA ARG A 53 5.83 -6.80 18.72
C ARG A 53 4.96 -5.66 19.28
N ALA A 54 3.65 -5.77 19.15
CA ALA A 54 2.70 -4.73 19.57
C ALA A 54 2.83 -4.31 21.05
N SER A 55 3.36 -5.18 21.93
CA SER A 55 3.69 -4.86 23.33
C SER A 55 4.79 -3.81 23.48
N VAL A 56 5.70 -3.69 22.49
CA VAL A 56 6.79 -2.69 22.46
C VAL A 56 6.35 -1.37 21.84
N LYS A 57 5.23 -1.35 21.10
CA LYS A 57 4.64 -0.17 20.44
C LYS A 57 4.44 1.04 21.35
N ARG A 58 4.31 0.82 22.65
CA ARG A 58 3.98 1.87 23.62
C ARG A 58 5.16 2.79 23.97
N TRP A 59 6.41 2.40 23.66
CA TRP A 59 7.62 3.06 24.16
C TRP A 59 8.62 3.52 23.09
N ALA A 60 8.55 3.02 21.87
CA ALA A 60 9.45 3.41 20.80
C ALA A 60 8.73 4.27 19.77
N GLY A 61 9.22 5.46 19.52
CA GLY A 61 8.69 6.35 18.47
C GLY A 61 8.62 5.64 17.10
N HIS A 62 7.46 5.70 16.47
CA HIS A 62 7.06 4.96 15.27
C HIS A 62 8.10 4.90 14.12
N PRO A 63 8.87 5.96 13.80
CA PRO A 63 9.78 5.94 12.66
C PRO A 63 10.97 4.99 12.82
N LEU A 64 11.62 5.02 13.99
CA LEU A 64 12.84 4.23 14.25
C LEU A 64 12.53 2.72 14.31
N PHE A 65 11.34 2.36 14.79
CA PHE A 65 10.89 0.98 14.89
C PHE A 65 10.61 0.39 13.50
N ILE A 66 9.90 1.12 12.63
CA ILE A 66 9.66 0.72 11.24
C ILE A 66 10.99 0.55 10.50
N TRP A 67 11.93 1.47 10.69
CA TRP A 67 13.27 1.38 10.09
C TRP A 67 14.07 0.18 10.59
N SER A 68 14.05 -0.11 11.89
CA SER A 68 14.79 -1.25 12.46
C SER A 68 14.16 -2.59 12.06
N ALA A 69 12.83 -2.65 11.99
CA ALA A 69 12.11 -3.83 11.50
C ALA A 69 12.41 -4.06 10.02
N LEU A 70 12.36 -3.02 9.19
CA LEU A 70 12.71 -3.05 7.78
C LEU A 70 14.16 -3.50 7.54
N ALA A 71 15.12 -2.94 8.27
CA ALA A 71 16.53 -3.28 8.15
C ALA A 71 16.84 -4.72 8.63
N THR A 72 16.20 -5.17 9.69
CA THR A 72 16.39 -6.53 10.23
C THR A 72 15.81 -7.56 9.27
N TRP A 73 14.69 -7.24 8.64
CA TRP A 73 14.03 -8.15 7.72
C TRP A 73 14.72 -8.20 6.35
N LEU A 74 15.22 -7.08 5.83
CA LEU A 74 16.08 -7.05 4.64
C LEU A 74 17.30 -7.99 4.77
N LYS A 75 17.76 -8.27 5.99
CA LYS A 75 18.84 -9.23 6.25
C LYS A 75 18.38 -10.69 6.26
N GLY A 76 17.11 -10.97 6.54
CA GLY A 76 16.57 -12.32 6.73
C GLY A 76 15.78 -12.90 5.54
N PHE A 77 15.49 -12.08 4.51
CA PHE A 77 14.68 -12.53 3.37
C PHE A 77 15.55 -13.20 2.28
N ASP A 78 15.05 -14.29 1.71
CA ASP A 78 15.74 -14.95 0.58
C ASP A 78 15.77 -14.02 -0.65
N ARG A 79 16.93 -13.44 -0.93
CA ARG A 79 17.16 -12.49 -2.01
C ARG A 79 17.52 -13.17 -3.32
N ARG A 80 17.58 -14.50 -3.34
CA ARG A 80 18.13 -15.24 -4.49
C ARG A 80 17.10 -15.52 -5.56
N ARG A 81 15.81 -15.48 -5.21
CA ARG A 81 14.73 -15.77 -6.16
C ARG A 81 13.60 -14.76 -6.03
N PRO A 82 13.07 -14.26 -7.17
CA PRO A 82 11.82 -13.52 -7.19
C PRO A 82 10.71 -14.35 -6.53
N ALA A 83 9.82 -13.69 -5.80
CA ALA A 83 8.77 -14.37 -5.07
C ALA A 83 7.47 -14.47 -5.87
N MET A 84 7.31 -13.60 -6.88
CA MET A 84 6.03 -13.47 -7.57
C MET A 84 6.15 -12.98 -9.01
N ARG A 85 5.13 -13.30 -9.79
CA ARG A 85 4.82 -12.76 -11.10
C ARG A 85 3.57 -11.90 -11.00
N VAL A 86 3.55 -10.78 -11.69
CA VAL A 86 2.37 -9.90 -11.80
C VAL A 86 1.88 -9.94 -13.25
N CYS A 87 0.60 -10.19 -13.44
CA CYS A 87 -0.04 -10.27 -14.75
C CYS A 87 -1.14 -9.20 -14.85
N PHE A 88 -1.23 -8.54 -16.00
CA PHE A 88 -2.21 -7.51 -16.32
C PHE A 88 -3.15 -7.96 -17.45
N ASP A 89 -4.32 -7.33 -17.56
CA ASP A 89 -5.34 -7.70 -18.56
C ASP A 89 -4.91 -7.44 -20.00
N ASP A 90 -3.98 -6.54 -20.23
CA ASP A 90 -3.41 -6.25 -21.55
C ASP A 90 -2.40 -7.34 -22.03
N GLY A 91 -2.22 -8.39 -21.24
CA GLY A 91 -1.28 -9.48 -21.50
C GLY A 91 0.17 -9.16 -21.14
N THR A 92 0.45 -7.97 -20.61
CA THR A 92 1.78 -7.66 -20.08
C THR A 92 2.00 -8.33 -18.72
N GLU A 93 3.27 -8.61 -18.40
CA GLU A 93 3.64 -9.22 -17.13
C GLU A 93 4.95 -8.68 -16.56
N VAL A 94 5.09 -8.79 -15.24
CA VAL A 94 6.34 -8.61 -14.50
C VAL A 94 6.71 -9.95 -13.88
N PRO A 95 7.64 -10.71 -14.49
CA PRO A 95 7.89 -12.10 -14.11
C PRO A 95 8.76 -12.27 -12.86
N ASP A 96 9.43 -11.21 -12.40
CA ASP A 96 10.53 -11.24 -11.45
C ASP A 96 10.31 -10.29 -10.25
N GLY A 97 9.06 -10.19 -9.75
CA GLY A 97 8.74 -9.40 -8.57
C GLY A 97 9.24 -10.02 -7.27
N TYR A 98 9.87 -9.22 -6.42
CA TYR A 98 10.24 -9.59 -5.05
C TYR A 98 9.19 -9.19 -4.03
N PHE A 99 8.56 -8.05 -4.23
CA PHE A 99 7.42 -7.60 -3.48
C PHE A 99 6.64 -6.56 -4.29
N ALA A 100 5.38 -6.36 -3.92
CA ALA A 100 4.54 -5.39 -4.57
C ALA A 100 3.63 -4.66 -3.56
N ILE A 101 3.14 -3.51 -3.97
CA ILE A 101 2.16 -2.71 -3.23
C ILE A 101 1.07 -2.31 -4.20
N CYS A 102 -0.18 -2.70 -3.89
CA CYS A 102 -1.36 -2.28 -4.63
C CYS A 102 -2.05 -1.15 -3.87
N LEU A 103 -2.10 0.03 -4.47
CA LEU A 103 -2.68 1.24 -3.89
C LEU A 103 -4.06 1.50 -4.46
N ASN A 104 -5.01 1.86 -3.61
CA ASN A 104 -6.28 2.51 -3.97
C ASN A 104 -6.20 4.02 -3.72
N THR A 105 -5.38 4.43 -2.73
CA THR A 105 -5.16 5.84 -2.37
C THR A 105 -3.68 6.11 -2.09
N ASN A 106 -3.30 7.38 -2.16
CA ASN A 106 -2.02 7.93 -1.78
C ASN A 106 -2.26 9.07 -0.76
N PRO A 107 -1.41 9.29 0.24
CA PRO A 107 -0.12 8.62 0.47
C PRO A 107 -0.26 7.21 1.05
N TYR A 108 0.75 6.37 0.83
CA TYR A 108 0.82 5.02 1.37
C TYR A 108 0.77 4.99 2.90
N THR A 109 1.49 5.87 3.56
CA THR A 109 1.50 6.06 5.01
C THR A 109 2.12 7.41 5.37
N TYR A 110 2.24 7.68 6.67
CA TYR A 110 2.92 8.88 7.18
C TYR A 110 4.11 8.48 8.05
N LEU A 111 5.22 9.19 7.89
CA LEU A 111 6.38 9.11 8.76
C LEU A 111 6.44 10.40 9.61
N GLY A 112 5.84 10.36 10.80
CA GLY A 112 5.50 11.56 11.55
C GLY A 112 4.48 12.40 10.77
N ASN A 113 4.85 13.65 10.44
CA ASN A 113 3.99 14.55 9.64
C ASN A 113 4.30 14.51 8.13
N ARG A 114 5.23 13.68 7.69
CA ARG A 114 5.61 13.58 6.27
C ARG A 114 4.87 12.45 5.60
N PRO A 115 4.10 12.72 4.53
CA PRO A 115 3.49 11.68 3.73
C PRO A 115 4.57 10.87 2.99
N LEU A 116 4.38 9.58 2.92
CA LEU A 116 5.13 8.69 2.06
C LEU A 116 4.36 8.55 0.74
N ASP A 117 4.72 9.39 -0.22
CA ASP A 117 4.07 9.47 -1.52
C ASP A 117 4.68 8.45 -2.49
N LEU A 118 4.02 7.32 -2.69
CA LEU A 118 4.48 6.30 -3.61
C LEU A 118 4.01 6.56 -5.05
N SER A 119 2.77 7.02 -5.22
CA SER A 119 2.21 7.32 -6.53
C SER A 119 1.06 8.32 -6.45
N PRO A 120 1.24 9.55 -6.95
CA PRO A 120 0.17 10.54 -7.04
C PRO A 120 -1.01 10.09 -7.94
N ALA A 121 -0.80 9.06 -8.78
CA ALA A 121 -1.85 8.50 -9.62
C ALA A 121 -2.89 7.69 -8.84
N ALA A 122 -2.56 7.22 -7.62
CA ALA A 122 -3.50 6.48 -6.77
C ALA A 122 -4.49 7.43 -6.10
N THR A 123 -5.64 7.60 -6.73
CA THR A 123 -6.73 8.45 -6.26
C THR A 123 -8.05 7.68 -6.27
N LEU A 124 -8.98 8.06 -5.41
CA LEU A 124 -10.30 7.40 -5.29
C LEU A 124 -11.19 7.51 -6.55
N ASP A 125 -10.77 8.30 -7.55
CA ASP A 125 -11.49 8.53 -8.80
C ASP A 125 -10.94 7.72 -9.98
N ARG A 126 -9.87 6.95 -9.75
CA ARG A 126 -9.15 6.17 -10.77
C ARG A 126 -9.03 4.71 -10.36
N GLY A 127 -8.64 3.88 -11.31
CA GLY A 127 -8.29 2.49 -11.04
C GLY A 127 -7.10 2.34 -10.10
N LEU A 128 -6.78 1.11 -9.76
CA LEU A 128 -5.69 0.78 -8.83
C LEU A 128 -4.33 1.15 -9.40
N VAL A 129 -3.37 1.35 -8.50
CA VAL A 129 -1.95 1.47 -8.86
C VAL A 129 -1.20 0.29 -8.26
N LEU A 130 -0.50 -0.47 -9.11
CA LEU A 130 0.33 -1.58 -8.66
C LEU A 130 1.80 -1.25 -8.88
N ILE A 131 2.57 -1.25 -7.81
CA ILE A 131 4.00 -0.97 -7.78
C ILE A 131 4.71 -2.27 -7.45
N THR A 132 5.53 -2.77 -8.38
CA THR A 132 6.30 -4.01 -8.21
C THR A 132 7.79 -3.70 -8.15
N PHE A 133 8.43 -4.14 -7.08
CA PHE A 133 9.87 -4.07 -6.93
C PHE A 133 10.51 -5.37 -7.44
N ARG A 134 11.40 -5.24 -8.39
CA ARG A 134 12.15 -6.32 -9.04
C ARG A 134 13.53 -6.52 -8.37
N THR A 135 13.70 -5.99 -7.17
CA THR A 135 14.92 -6.13 -6.39
C THR A 135 14.66 -5.99 -4.90
N LEU A 136 15.47 -6.64 -4.09
CA LEU A 136 15.59 -6.42 -2.65
C LEU A 136 16.92 -5.77 -2.27
N ASN A 137 17.58 -5.10 -3.22
CA ASN A 137 18.75 -4.32 -2.90
C ASN A 137 18.39 -3.20 -1.93
N ALA A 138 19.04 -3.19 -0.76
CA ALA A 138 18.71 -2.24 0.30
C ALA A 138 18.88 -0.78 -0.15
N SER A 139 19.92 -0.48 -0.94
CA SER A 139 20.14 0.89 -1.43
C SER A 139 19.04 1.34 -2.40
N ALA A 140 18.54 0.44 -3.24
CA ALA A 140 17.43 0.73 -4.15
C ALA A 140 16.11 0.97 -3.39
N VAL A 141 15.78 0.08 -2.44
CA VAL A 141 14.54 0.20 -1.63
C VAL A 141 14.59 1.44 -0.74
N LEU A 142 15.71 1.68 -0.02
CA LEU A 142 15.88 2.85 0.83
C LEU A 142 15.95 4.15 0.02
N GLY A 143 16.57 4.12 -1.15
CA GLY A 143 16.58 5.24 -2.08
C GLY A 143 15.17 5.60 -2.56
N SER A 144 14.36 4.60 -2.94
CA SER A 144 12.96 4.79 -3.32
C SER A 144 12.14 5.39 -2.17
N LEU A 145 12.34 4.90 -0.94
CA LEU A 145 11.69 5.44 0.25
C LEU A 145 12.07 6.91 0.48
N GLY A 146 13.36 7.25 0.32
CA GLY A 146 13.85 8.63 0.43
C GLY A 146 13.25 9.55 -0.64
N VAL A 147 13.00 9.06 -1.85
CA VAL A 147 12.31 9.82 -2.90
C VAL A 147 10.84 10.01 -2.56
N ALA A 148 10.16 8.94 -2.15
CA ALA A 148 8.74 9.00 -1.74
C ALA A 148 8.49 10.00 -0.60
N LEU A 149 9.44 10.15 0.34
CA LEU A 149 9.37 11.14 1.43
C LEU A 149 9.58 12.61 0.98
N ARG A 150 10.13 12.81 -0.23
CA ARG A 150 10.25 14.15 -0.82
C ARG A 150 8.99 14.58 -1.56
N GLY A 151 8.06 13.65 -1.78
CA GLY A 151 6.83 13.86 -2.56
C GLY A 151 7.03 13.70 -4.07
N GLY A 152 5.91 13.62 -4.79
CA GLY A 152 5.91 13.49 -6.25
C GLY A 152 5.96 12.06 -6.78
N GLY A 153 5.91 11.06 -5.89
CA GLY A 153 5.84 9.65 -6.26
C GLY A 153 7.19 9.01 -6.59
N LEU A 154 7.16 7.71 -6.83
CA LEU A 154 8.34 6.94 -7.20
C LEU A 154 8.66 7.12 -8.68
N PRO A 155 9.93 7.38 -9.05
CA PRO A 155 10.32 7.49 -10.44
C PRO A 155 10.41 6.11 -11.10
N ASN A 156 10.21 6.08 -12.42
CA ASN A 156 10.49 4.88 -13.20
C ASN A 156 11.96 4.49 -13.09
N ARG A 157 12.21 3.23 -12.76
CA ARG A 157 13.54 2.63 -12.64
C ARG A 157 13.51 1.20 -13.19
N SER A 158 14.64 0.68 -13.66
CA SER A 158 14.71 -0.70 -14.14
C SER A 158 14.32 -1.76 -13.11
N TYR A 159 14.48 -1.44 -11.84
CA TYR A 159 14.14 -2.31 -10.71
C TYR A 159 12.75 -2.05 -10.11
N LEU A 160 11.97 -1.13 -10.70
CA LEU A 160 10.64 -0.74 -10.19
C LEU A 160 9.69 -0.58 -11.38
N GLN A 161 8.68 -1.44 -11.41
CA GLN A 161 7.59 -1.36 -12.38
C GLN A 161 6.37 -0.76 -11.71
N GLN A 162 5.79 0.26 -12.32
CA GLN A 162 4.53 0.86 -11.88
C GLN A 162 3.50 0.76 -13.00
N ALA A 163 2.33 0.20 -12.68
CA ALA A 163 1.16 0.20 -13.53
C ALA A 163 0.04 0.99 -12.82
N THR A 164 -0.63 1.86 -13.56
CA THR A 164 -1.62 2.80 -13.03
C THR A 164 -2.96 2.64 -13.72
N ASP A 165 -4.04 3.07 -13.05
CA ASP A 165 -5.39 3.04 -13.58
C ASP A 165 -5.87 1.64 -13.94
N LEU A 166 -5.52 0.67 -13.11
CA LEU A 166 -5.81 -0.73 -13.32
C LEU A 166 -7.23 -1.08 -12.85
N GLU A 167 -7.98 -1.74 -13.71
CA GLU A 167 -9.26 -2.36 -13.35
C GLU A 167 -9.05 -3.73 -12.73
N HIS A 168 -8.03 -4.47 -13.19
CA HIS A 168 -7.72 -5.80 -12.74
C HIS A 168 -6.23 -6.09 -12.84
N ALA A 169 -5.73 -6.92 -11.92
CA ALA A 169 -4.39 -7.49 -11.96
C ALA A 169 -4.35 -8.78 -11.12
N VAL A 170 -3.41 -9.65 -11.45
CA VAL A 170 -3.16 -10.91 -10.72
C VAL A 170 -1.71 -10.98 -10.29
N VAL A 171 -1.49 -11.35 -9.03
CA VAL A 171 -0.15 -11.66 -8.49
C VAL A 171 -0.10 -13.12 -8.12
N GLU A 172 0.86 -13.84 -8.68
CA GLU A 172 1.05 -15.28 -8.47
C GLU A 172 2.48 -15.61 -8.05
N GLY A 173 2.62 -16.62 -7.20
CA GLY A 173 3.92 -17.14 -6.78
C GLY A 173 3.97 -18.66 -6.83
N GLU A 174 5.14 -19.20 -7.16
CA GLU A 174 5.40 -20.65 -7.10
C GLU A 174 5.32 -21.17 -5.65
N VAL A 175 5.72 -20.34 -4.70
CA VAL A 175 5.61 -20.61 -3.26
C VAL A 175 4.66 -19.59 -2.61
N PRO A 176 4.02 -19.93 -1.48
CA PRO A 176 3.21 -18.97 -0.75
C PRO A 176 4.02 -17.74 -0.35
N PHE A 177 3.43 -16.57 -0.50
CA PHE A 177 3.99 -15.28 -0.06
C PHE A 177 3.02 -14.59 0.92
N PRO A 178 3.54 -13.86 1.91
CA PRO A 178 2.72 -13.13 2.87
C PRO A 178 2.01 -11.94 2.22
N TYR A 179 0.81 -11.59 2.71
CA TYR A 179 0.10 -10.39 2.29
C TYR A 179 -0.63 -9.71 3.46
N GLN A 180 -0.84 -8.41 3.32
CA GLN A 180 -1.59 -7.58 4.24
C GLN A 180 -2.61 -6.72 3.48
N VAL A 181 -3.69 -6.32 4.13
CA VAL A 181 -4.74 -5.44 3.59
C VAL A 181 -5.03 -4.34 4.59
N ASP A 182 -4.85 -3.08 4.19
CA ASP A 182 -5.05 -1.89 5.02
C ASP A 182 -4.33 -1.94 6.39
N GLY A 183 -3.17 -2.61 6.44
CA GLY A 183 -2.36 -2.77 7.64
C GLY A 183 -2.64 -4.04 8.46
N ASP A 184 -3.64 -4.86 8.10
CA ASP A 184 -3.95 -6.15 8.72
C ASP A 184 -3.19 -7.28 8.01
N TYR A 185 -2.35 -8.02 8.71
CA TYR A 185 -1.72 -9.23 8.17
C TYR A 185 -2.74 -10.37 8.02
N LEU A 186 -2.88 -10.91 6.81
CA LEU A 186 -3.90 -11.93 6.50
C LEU A 186 -3.34 -13.34 6.23
N GLY A 187 -2.03 -13.53 6.44
CA GLY A 187 -1.40 -14.84 6.21
C GLY A 187 -0.63 -14.90 4.89
N GLU A 188 -0.58 -16.10 4.33
CA GLU A 188 0.17 -16.39 3.10
C GLU A 188 -0.75 -16.99 2.05
N THR A 189 -0.47 -16.66 0.78
CA THR A 189 -1.19 -17.19 -0.39
C THR A 189 -0.25 -17.34 -1.57
N ARG A 190 -0.67 -18.12 -2.58
CA ARG A 190 0.04 -18.23 -3.86
C ARG A 190 -0.56 -17.35 -4.95
N ARG A 191 -1.76 -16.76 -4.70
CA ARG A 191 -2.47 -15.98 -5.69
C ARG A 191 -3.27 -14.87 -5.02
N LEU A 192 -3.14 -13.66 -5.54
CA LEU A 192 -3.99 -12.52 -5.23
C LEU A 192 -4.57 -11.98 -6.53
N GLU A 193 -5.88 -11.84 -6.56
CA GLU A 193 -6.61 -11.23 -7.66
C GLU A 193 -7.15 -9.87 -7.21
N PHE A 194 -6.70 -8.83 -7.87
CA PHE A 194 -7.07 -7.45 -7.60
C PHE A 194 -8.11 -6.97 -8.61
N ARG A 195 -9.13 -6.28 -8.12
CA ARG A 195 -10.14 -5.62 -8.94
C ARG A 195 -10.44 -4.23 -8.39
N HIS A 196 -10.56 -3.26 -9.28
CA HIS A 196 -11.14 -1.98 -8.93
C HIS A 196 -12.67 -2.06 -9.01
N ARG A 197 -13.35 -1.50 -8.02
CA ARG A 197 -14.81 -1.35 -8.01
C ARG A 197 -15.14 0.14 -7.95
N PRO A 198 -15.51 0.75 -9.08
CA PRO A 198 -15.82 2.17 -9.13
C PRO A 198 -17.11 2.48 -8.37
N GLU A 199 -17.19 3.65 -7.77
CA GLU A 199 -18.41 4.23 -7.19
C GLU A 199 -19.16 3.39 -6.12
N VAL A 200 -18.46 2.52 -5.39
CA VAL A 200 -19.09 1.63 -4.40
C VAL A 200 -19.28 2.26 -3.04
N LEU A 201 -18.51 3.29 -2.70
CA LEU A 201 -18.58 3.98 -1.40
C LEU A 201 -18.97 5.44 -1.59
N ARG A 202 -19.85 5.95 -0.72
CA ARG A 202 -20.18 7.37 -0.65
C ARG A 202 -19.42 8.02 0.50
N LEU A 203 -18.52 8.93 0.20
CA LEU A 203 -17.79 9.73 1.18
C LEU A 203 -18.47 11.08 1.38
N VAL A 204 -18.49 11.53 2.63
CA VAL A 204 -18.84 12.92 2.98
C VAL A 204 -17.58 13.76 2.81
N LEU A 205 -17.69 14.84 2.03
CA LEU A 205 -16.59 15.80 1.85
C LEU A 205 -16.80 16.97 2.80
N PRO A 206 -15.77 17.36 3.60
CA PRO A 206 -15.84 18.52 4.49
C PRO A 206 -15.89 19.84 3.72
#